data_ea9c0bb4a49998f6e7cbb3431b2218d3
#
_entry.id   ea9c0bb4a49998f6e7cbb3431b2218d3
#
_cell.length_a   1.000
_cell.length_b   1.000
_cell.length_c   1.000
_cell.angle_alpha   90.00
_cell.angle_beta   90.00
_cell.angle_gamma   90.00
#
_symmetry.space_group_name_H-M   'P 1'
#
loop_
_entity.id
_entity.type
_entity.pdbx_description
1 polymer ?
#
loop_
_entity_poly.entity_id
_entity_poly.type
_entity_poly.pdbx_seq_one_letter_code
_entity_poly.pdbx_strand_id
1 'polypeptide(L)'
;YKINFSFMQAYDWEADNLSAVEGSPLATNPGGYDAVNIYGDEDLTGSINDYETETSNKYYIGEGLGIFHKTGYLEKDIVDYNTNNTKFATAFHYLIEEDLELIYSLNYGTGTTVYQGDNRFSLKGIEFLQNKIELNKKDKFFIRAYRSQEDAGESYDAVSTAVRLQDYNTISPNEWFSDYSSEFIQNFNFDMLGWPSPTPLVVFDPINGLQNTGWIFQQDTFDINWMTEWYSMSDSVLDANTDLIVAAHSNARDWADSQSNVLSPGTEEFEEVFNDITSKISYLEGGTGFYDKSALNHIHSEYQFKTDNSNIKIGANFRQYTPDSKGSIFMDTASSIVNNEF
;
A
#
# COMPACT_ATOMS: atom_id res chain seq x y z
N TYR A 1 -23.36 -38.63 -11.19
CA TYR A 1 -22.20 -37.77 -10.90
C TYR A 1 -22.15 -36.59 -11.84
N LYS A 2 -21.55 -35.49 -11.37
CA LYS A 2 -21.28 -34.30 -12.15
C LYS A 2 -19.83 -33.86 -11.90
N ILE A 3 -19.09 -33.50 -12.94
CA ILE A 3 -17.72 -32.99 -12.84
C ILE A 3 -17.62 -31.74 -13.70
N ASN A 4 -17.08 -30.68 -13.13
CA ASN A 4 -16.71 -29.46 -13.83
C ASN A 4 -15.25 -29.15 -13.59
N PHE A 5 -14.55 -28.74 -14.62
CA PHE A 5 -13.20 -28.20 -14.56
C PHE A 5 -13.15 -26.92 -15.38
N SER A 6 -12.52 -25.90 -14.85
CA SER A 6 -12.25 -24.65 -15.54
C SER A 6 -10.84 -24.21 -15.23
N PHE A 7 -10.13 -23.81 -16.25
CA PHE A 7 -8.81 -23.22 -16.15
C PHE A 7 -8.78 -21.94 -16.98
N MET A 8 -8.24 -20.88 -16.40
CA MET A 8 -7.99 -19.63 -17.07
C MET A 8 -6.56 -19.19 -16.77
N GLN A 9 -5.89 -18.71 -17.80
CA GLN A 9 -4.60 -18.03 -17.69
C GLN A 9 -4.65 -16.78 -18.55
N ALA A 10 -4.24 -15.67 -17.98
CA ALA A 10 -4.18 -14.39 -18.67
C ALA A 10 -3.02 -13.58 -18.13
N TYR A 11 -2.58 -12.61 -18.88
CA TYR A 11 -1.79 -11.49 -18.38
C TYR A 11 -2.77 -10.34 -18.17
N ASP A 12 -2.88 -9.87 -16.95
CA ASP A 12 -3.80 -8.81 -16.59
C ASP A 12 -3.26 -7.45 -17.06
N TRP A 13 -4.11 -6.45 -17.00
CA TRP A 13 -3.74 -5.10 -17.39
C TRP A 13 -2.79 -4.49 -16.36
N GLU A 14 -1.58 -4.10 -16.79
CA GLU A 14 -0.65 -3.34 -15.97
C GLU A 14 -1.24 -1.97 -15.65
N ALA A 15 -1.20 -1.58 -14.39
CA ALA A 15 -1.60 -0.25 -13.98
C ALA A 15 -0.50 0.76 -14.34
N ASP A 16 -0.87 1.80 -15.07
CA ASP A 16 0.05 2.82 -15.60
C ASP A 16 -0.44 4.27 -15.40
N ASN A 17 -1.37 4.47 -14.46
CA ASN A 17 -1.84 5.82 -14.14
C ASN A 17 -0.81 6.55 -13.29
N LEU A 18 -0.06 7.43 -13.92
CA LEU A 18 0.95 8.29 -13.28
C LEU A 18 0.42 9.69 -12.95
N SER A 19 -0.89 9.88 -12.89
CA SER A 19 -1.47 11.14 -12.41
C SER A 19 -1.23 11.32 -10.92
N ALA A 20 -1.08 12.56 -10.49
CA ALA A 20 -0.97 12.90 -9.08
C ALA A 20 -2.25 12.51 -8.32
N VAL A 21 -2.11 11.96 -7.10
CA VAL A 21 -3.23 11.72 -6.19
C VAL A 21 -3.79 13.04 -5.63
N GLU A 22 -4.99 13.00 -5.06
CA GLU A 22 -5.61 14.18 -4.44
C GLU A 22 -4.76 14.64 -3.24
N GLY A 23 -4.41 15.92 -3.21
CA GLY A 23 -3.56 16.51 -2.17
C GLY A 23 -2.06 16.49 -2.46
N SER A 24 -1.62 15.75 -3.46
CA SER A 24 -0.23 15.77 -3.93
C SER A 24 0.03 16.99 -4.83
N PRO A 25 1.30 17.44 -4.97
CA PRO A 25 1.69 18.37 -6.00
C PRO A 25 1.31 17.88 -7.41
N LEU A 26 1.27 18.79 -8.36
CA LEU A 26 1.04 18.43 -9.77
C LEU A 26 2.19 17.55 -10.29
N ALA A 27 1.90 16.69 -11.26
CA ALA A 27 2.89 15.85 -11.92
C ALA A 27 4.04 16.62 -12.62
N THR A 28 3.92 17.94 -12.73
CA THR A 28 4.97 18.84 -13.25
C THR A 28 5.89 19.37 -12.15
N ASN A 29 5.64 19.03 -10.87
CA ASN A 29 6.48 19.48 -9.77
C ASN A 29 7.91 18.92 -9.92
N PRO A 30 8.97 19.76 -9.94
CA PRO A 30 10.34 19.28 -10.14
C PRO A 30 10.83 18.34 -9.04
N GLY A 31 10.33 18.53 -7.82
CA GLY A 31 10.65 17.68 -6.65
C GLY A 31 9.96 16.33 -6.66
N GLY A 32 9.06 16.07 -7.63
CA GLY A 32 8.24 14.86 -7.67
C GLY A 32 6.86 15.06 -7.06
N TYR A 33 6.10 13.99 -7.01
CA TYR A 33 4.72 13.96 -6.54
C TYR A 33 4.34 12.52 -6.20
N ASP A 34 3.29 12.33 -5.42
CA ASP A 34 2.68 11.04 -5.15
C ASP A 34 1.79 10.66 -6.34
N ALA A 35 2.07 9.53 -6.97
CA ALA A 35 1.40 9.07 -8.19
C ALA A 35 0.50 7.86 -7.91
N VAL A 36 -0.62 7.76 -8.62
CA VAL A 36 -1.63 6.70 -8.40
C VAL A 36 -1.07 5.29 -8.50
N ASN A 37 -0.12 5.01 -9.40
CA ASN A 37 0.46 3.67 -9.59
C ASN A 37 2.00 3.66 -9.45
N ILE A 38 2.50 4.53 -8.60
CA ILE A 38 3.84 4.44 -8.00
C ILE A 38 3.62 4.30 -6.50
N TYR A 39 4.41 3.48 -5.83
CA TYR A 39 4.27 3.22 -4.40
C TYR A 39 5.60 3.40 -3.68
N GLY A 40 5.52 3.89 -2.44
CA GLY A 40 6.67 4.26 -1.65
C GLY A 40 7.18 5.68 -1.93
N ASP A 41 6.52 6.44 -2.80
CA ASP A 41 6.69 7.88 -3.01
C ASP A 41 5.79 8.70 -2.07
N GLU A 42 4.90 8.03 -1.34
CA GLU A 42 4.05 8.65 -0.33
C GLU A 42 4.84 9.01 0.93
N ASP A 43 4.43 10.05 1.63
CA ASP A 43 4.88 10.33 2.99
C ASP A 43 4.04 9.55 4.01
N LEU A 44 4.49 8.38 4.40
CA LEU A 44 3.79 7.54 5.39
C LEU A 44 3.92 8.04 6.83
N THR A 45 4.78 8.97 7.10
CA THR A 45 5.02 9.42 8.46
C THR A 45 4.30 10.73 8.80
N GLY A 46 3.68 11.39 7.81
CA GLY A 46 2.87 12.60 8.01
C GLY A 46 3.57 13.78 8.70
N SER A 47 4.85 13.62 9.01
CA SER A 47 5.62 14.60 9.75
C SER A 47 6.97 14.92 9.15
N ILE A 48 7.36 14.20 8.10
CA ILE A 48 8.75 14.23 7.74
C ILE A 48 9.07 15.42 6.91
N ASN A 49 8.12 15.95 6.18
CA ASN A 49 8.58 16.89 5.20
C ASN A 49 7.63 17.82 4.58
N ASP A 50 6.92 18.47 5.39
CA ASP A 50 6.65 19.84 5.07
C ASP A 50 7.95 20.66 5.12
N TYR A 51 8.90 20.34 4.26
CA TYR A 51 9.80 21.36 3.74
C TYR A 51 9.04 22.34 2.84
N GLU A 52 7.75 22.11 2.68
CA GLU A 52 6.76 23.12 2.45
C GLU A 52 6.59 23.99 3.68
N THR A 53 7.63 24.57 4.07
CA THR A 53 7.45 25.74 4.90
C THR A 53 7.09 26.86 3.95
N GLU A 54 5.84 27.13 3.99
CA GLU A 54 5.15 28.05 3.11
C GLU A 54 5.83 29.39 2.91
N THR A 55 6.91 29.75 3.49
CA THR A 55 7.48 31.07 3.29
C THR A 55 8.94 31.20 3.65
N SER A 56 9.40 30.68 4.78
CA SER A 56 10.75 31.04 5.23
C SER A 56 11.84 30.16 4.63
N ASN A 57 11.63 28.84 4.56
CA ASN A 57 12.66 27.95 4.05
C ASN A 57 12.75 27.93 2.53
N LYS A 58 11.63 28.12 1.85
CA LYS A 58 11.58 28.17 0.39
C LYS A 58 12.53 29.24 -0.20
N TYR A 59 12.64 30.38 0.46
CA TYR A 59 13.38 31.54 -0.05
C TYR A 59 14.75 31.78 0.62
N TYR A 60 14.99 31.17 1.78
CA TYR A 60 16.17 31.49 2.58
C TYR A 60 17.13 30.33 2.82
N ILE A 61 16.64 29.10 2.80
CA ILE A 61 17.43 27.91 3.09
C ILE A 61 17.46 26.98 1.88
N GLY A 62 16.40 26.94 1.09
CA GLY A 62 16.29 26.08 -0.07
C GLY A 62 15.40 26.72 -1.13
N GLU A 63 15.86 27.86 -1.66
CA GLU A 63 15.16 28.57 -2.74
C GLU A 63 14.91 27.62 -3.90
N GLY A 64 13.63 27.44 -4.25
CA GLY A 64 13.20 26.54 -5.32
C GLY A 64 13.10 25.07 -4.94
N LEU A 65 13.44 24.69 -3.69
CA LEU A 65 13.30 23.30 -3.21
C LEU A 65 11.83 22.83 -3.24
N GLY A 66 10.92 23.64 -2.71
CA GLY A 66 9.50 23.30 -2.68
C GLY A 66 9.20 21.94 -2.02
N ILE A 67 8.11 21.33 -2.44
CA ILE A 67 7.74 19.97 -2.03
C ILE A 67 8.54 18.96 -2.87
N PHE A 68 9.01 17.90 -2.22
CA PHE A 68 9.69 16.81 -2.92
C PHE A 68 9.35 15.45 -2.29
N HIS A 69 9.35 14.43 -3.13
CA HIS A 69 8.93 13.07 -2.81
C HIS A 69 10.07 12.08 -3.04
N LYS A 70 10.08 11.00 -2.27
CA LYS A 70 10.99 9.87 -2.51
C LYS A 70 10.75 9.28 -3.90
N THR A 71 11.76 8.60 -4.42
CA THR A 71 11.63 7.77 -5.61
C THR A 71 10.84 6.52 -5.25
N GLY A 72 9.66 6.33 -5.83
CA GLY A 72 8.81 5.16 -5.62
C GLY A 72 9.07 4.03 -6.63
N TYR A 73 8.37 2.92 -6.45
CA TYR A 73 8.36 1.77 -7.35
C TYR A 73 7.10 1.77 -8.20
N LEU A 74 7.25 1.56 -9.51
CA LEU A 74 6.10 1.35 -10.39
C LEU A 74 5.35 0.07 -9.97
N GLU A 75 4.02 0.09 -10.00
CA GLU A 75 3.21 -1.08 -9.65
C GLU A 75 3.64 -2.34 -10.39
N LYS A 76 3.95 -2.22 -11.68
CA LYS A 76 4.37 -3.35 -12.52
C LYS A 76 5.67 -4.02 -12.10
N ASP A 77 6.50 -3.36 -11.30
CA ASP A 77 7.79 -3.88 -10.82
C ASP A 77 7.65 -4.64 -9.49
N ILE A 78 6.49 -4.51 -8.84
CA ILE A 78 6.23 -5.09 -7.50
C ILE A 78 4.95 -5.92 -7.44
N VAL A 79 4.22 -6.08 -8.53
CA VAL A 79 2.97 -6.85 -8.61
C VAL A 79 3.06 -7.86 -9.75
N ASP A 80 2.65 -9.10 -9.51
CA ASP A 80 2.56 -10.13 -10.53
C ASP A 80 1.21 -10.08 -11.25
N TYR A 81 1.22 -9.68 -12.52
CA TYR A 81 0.03 -9.63 -13.38
C TYR A 81 -0.28 -10.95 -14.09
N ASN A 82 0.49 -12.02 -13.85
CA ASN A 82 0.18 -13.34 -14.35
C ASN A 82 -1.04 -13.90 -13.62
N THR A 83 -2.21 -13.59 -14.12
CA THR A 83 -3.48 -14.07 -13.58
C THR A 83 -3.73 -15.51 -14.00
N ASN A 84 -3.93 -16.36 -13.02
CA ASN A 84 -4.40 -17.72 -13.25
C ASN A 84 -5.60 -18.02 -12.34
N ASN A 85 -6.48 -18.89 -12.82
CA ASN A 85 -7.59 -19.35 -12.04
C ASN A 85 -7.93 -20.78 -12.42
N THR A 86 -7.88 -21.66 -11.44
CA THR A 86 -8.27 -23.08 -11.61
C THR A 86 -9.48 -23.34 -10.72
N LYS A 87 -10.52 -23.91 -11.31
CA LYS A 87 -11.73 -24.33 -10.58
C LYS A 87 -12.03 -25.78 -10.88
N PHE A 88 -12.26 -26.53 -9.83
CA PHE A 88 -12.72 -27.91 -9.92
C PHE A 88 -13.95 -28.09 -9.05
N ALA A 89 -15.02 -28.65 -9.62
CA ALA A 89 -16.21 -28.97 -8.86
C ALA A 89 -16.71 -30.36 -9.26
N THR A 90 -17.04 -31.16 -8.25
CA THR A 90 -17.62 -32.49 -8.46
C THR A 90 -18.75 -32.75 -7.50
N ALA A 91 -19.74 -33.51 -7.96
CA ALA A 91 -20.83 -34.00 -7.12
C ALA A 91 -21.13 -35.46 -7.45
N PHE A 92 -21.26 -36.27 -6.42
CA PHE A 92 -21.68 -37.67 -6.47
C PHE A 92 -23.06 -37.75 -5.85
N HIS A 93 -23.99 -38.37 -6.61
CA HIS A 93 -25.37 -38.56 -6.22
C HIS A 93 -25.63 -40.06 -6.09
N TYR A 94 -26.12 -40.47 -4.93
CA TYR A 94 -26.45 -41.85 -4.65
C TYR A 94 -27.91 -41.95 -4.19
N LEU A 95 -28.74 -42.56 -5.00
CA LEU A 95 -30.16 -42.84 -4.66
C LEU A 95 -30.20 -44.03 -3.73
N ILE A 96 -30.57 -43.78 -2.46
CA ILE A 96 -30.81 -44.82 -1.45
C ILE A 96 -32.19 -45.46 -1.68
N GLU A 97 -33.18 -44.62 -1.98
CA GLU A 97 -34.54 -44.94 -2.37
C GLU A 97 -34.96 -44.02 -3.53
N GLU A 98 -36.12 -44.25 -4.15
CA GLU A 98 -36.58 -43.42 -5.26
C GLU A 98 -36.67 -41.94 -4.92
N ASP A 99 -36.95 -41.60 -3.67
CA ASP A 99 -37.15 -40.25 -3.15
C ASP A 99 -36.10 -39.81 -2.13
N LEU A 100 -35.11 -40.66 -1.82
CA LEU A 100 -34.02 -40.40 -0.84
C LEU A 100 -32.68 -40.45 -1.52
N GLU A 101 -31.97 -39.33 -1.51
CA GLU A 101 -30.69 -39.13 -2.16
C GLU A 101 -29.63 -38.70 -1.17
N LEU A 102 -28.44 -39.32 -1.24
CA LEU A 102 -27.20 -38.85 -0.62
C LEU A 102 -26.35 -38.15 -1.66
N ILE A 103 -25.95 -36.91 -1.35
CA ILE A 103 -25.11 -36.10 -2.23
C ILE A 103 -23.80 -35.78 -1.51
N TYR A 104 -22.68 -36.03 -2.15
CA TYR A 104 -21.38 -35.50 -1.73
C TYR A 104 -20.89 -34.57 -2.82
N SER A 105 -20.44 -33.36 -2.45
CA SER A 105 -19.84 -32.43 -3.39
C SER A 105 -18.58 -31.79 -2.85
N LEU A 106 -17.63 -31.57 -3.75
CA LEU A 106 -16.34 -30.91 -3.53
C LEU A 106 -16.26 -29.75 -4.52
N ASN A 107 -15.94 -28.58 -4.02
CA ASN A 107 -15.57 -27.41 -4.81
C ASN A 107 -14.17 -26.96 -4.38
N TYR A 108 -13.30 -26.79 -5.35
CA TYR A 108 -11.96 -26.25 -5.17
C TYR A 108 -11.73 -25.13 -6.18
N GLY A 109 -11.13 -24.06 -5.72
CA GLY A 109 -10.72 -22.94 -6.55
C GLY A 109 -9.40 -22.39 -6.06
N THR A 110 -8.53 -22.05 -6.99
CA THR A 110 -7.29 -21.31 -6.70
C THR A 110 -7.09 -20.24 -7.75
N GLY A 111 -6.40 -19.17 -7.39
CA GLY A 111 -6.15 -18.08 -8.33
C GLY A 111 -5.14 -17.06 -7.84
N THR A 112 -4.66 -16.30 -8.82
CA THR A 112 -3.81 -15.12 -8.64
C THR A 112 -4.48 -13.94 -9.31
N THR A 113 -4.53 -12.81 -8.63
CA THR A 113 -5.12 -11.55 -9.15
C THR A 113 -4.62 -10.36 -8.36
N VAL A 114 -4.74 -9.17 -8.93
CA VAL A 114 -4.50 -7.92 -8.23
C VAL A 114 -5.81 -7.36 -7.73
N TYR A 115 -5.84 -6.88 -6.49
CA TYR A 115 -7.04 -6.37 -5.84
C TYR A 115 -6.82 -4.97 -5.29
N GLN A 116 -7.78 -4.08 -5.54
CA GLN A 116 -7.84 -2.75 -4.95
C GLN A 116 -8.79 -2.76 -3.76
N GLY A 117 -8.24 -2.63 -2.55
CA GLY A 117 -8.99 -2.38 -1.31
C GLY A 117 -8.67 -1.00 -0.78
N ASP A 118 -8.38 -0.89 0.52
CA ASP A 118 -7.83 0.32 1.13
C ASP A 118 -6.41 0.60 0.58
N ASN A 119 -5.66 -0.48 0.33
CA ASN A 119 -4.38 -0.51 -0.36
C ASN A 119 -4.48 -1.35 -1.66
N ARG A 120 -3.35 -1.51 -2.34
CA ARG A 120 -3.19 -2.38 -3.49
C ARG A 120 -2.60 -3.72 -3.06
N PHE A 121 -3.34 -4.80 -3.28
CA PHE A 121 -2.95 -6.14 -2.84
C PHE A 121 -2.65 -7.05 -4.02
N SER A 122 -1.53 -7.74 -3.96
CA SER A 122 -1.24 -8.88 -4.83
C SER A 122 -1.76 -10.15 -4.16
N LEU A 123 -2.87 -10.67 -4.65
CA LEU A 123 -3.45 -11.94 -4.19
C LEU A 123 -2.84 -13.07 -5.00
N LYS A 124 -1.93 -13.85 -4.41
CA LYS A 124 -1.12 -14.83 -5.13
C LYS A 124 -1.37 -16.24 -4.59
N GLY A 125 -1.89 -17.10 -5.47
CA GLY A 125 -2.13 -18.49 -5.13
C GLY A 125 -3.17 -18.69 -4.02
N ILE A 126 -4.17 -17.80 -3.93
CA ILE A 126 -5.26 -17.97 -2.98
C ILE A 126 -6.02 -19.25 -3.25
N GLU A 127 -6.47 -19.94 -2.20
CA GLU A 127 -7.20 -21.21 -2.33
C GLU A 127 -8.53 -21.19 -1.57
N PHE A 128 -9.54 -21.79 -2.17
CA PHE A 128 -10.84 -22.05 -1.54
C PHE A 128 -11.21 -23.50 -1.72
N LEU A 129 -11.52 -24.18 -0.61
CA LEU A 129 -11.95 -25.56 -0.61
C LEU A 129 -13.27 -25.70 0.15
N GLN A 130 -14.28 -26.27 -0.50
CA GLN A 130 -15.54 -26.62 0.16
C GLN A 130 -15.90 -28.07 -0.05
N ASN A 131 -16.12 -28.77 1.06
CA ASN A 131 -16.68 -30.10 1.11
C ASN A 131 -18.11 -30.03 1.64
N LYS A 132 -19.05 -30.69 0.97
CA LYS A 132 -20.45 -30.73 1.37
C LYS A 132 -20.99 -32.15 1.29
N ILE A 133 -21.74 -32.56 2.32
CA ILE A 133 -22.56 -33.77 2.32
C ILE A 133 -24.02 -33.37 2.56
N GLU A 134 -24.95 -33.97 1.85
CA GLU A 134 -26.36 -33.67 1.95
C GLU A 134 -27.17 -34.98 1.83
N LEU A 135 -28.09 -35.19 2.75
CA LEU A 135 -29.13 -36.22 2.66
C LEU A 135 -30.46 -35.50 2.38
N ASN A 136 -31.05 -35.80 1.26
CA ASN A 136 -32.29 -35.14 0.79
C ASN A 136 -33.37 -36.16 0.49
N LYS A 137 -34.50 -36.06 1.21
CA LYS A 137 -35.70 -36.77 0.89
C LYS A 137 -36.71 -35.81 0.24
N LYS A 138 -37.01 -36.09 -1.01
CA LYS A 138 -37.89 -35.24 -1.81
C LYS A 138 -39.18 -34.89 -1.09
N ASP A 139 -39.54 -33.60 -1.08
CA ASP A 139 -40.74 -33.05 -0.46
C ASP A 139 -40.91 -33.34 1.03
N LYS A 140 -39.87 -33.77 1.74
CA LYS A 140 -39.96 -34.19 3.14
C LYS A 140 -38.91 -33.55 4.03
N PHE A 141 -37.62 -33.74 3.75
CA PHE A 141 -36.54 -33.15 4.55
C PHE A 141 -35.24 -33.07 3.76
N PHE A 142 -34.34 -32.20 4.24
CA PHE A 142 -32.93 -32.31 3.97
C PHE A 142 -32.10 -32.08 5.23
N ILE A 143 -30.93 -32.70 5.27
CA ILE A 143 -29.87 -32.43 6.23
C ILE A 143 -28.60 -32.23 5.42
N ARG A 144 -27.94 -31.08 5.63
CA ARG A 144 -26.75 -30.66 4.89
C ARG A 144 -25.67 -30.26 5.87
N ALA A 145 -24.46 -30.73 5.66
CA ALA A 145 -23.28 -30.25 6.36
C ALA A 145 -22.21 -29.88 5.35
N TYR A 146 -21.51 -28.77 5.58
CA TYR A 146 -20.36 -28.40 4.77
C TYR A 146 -19.28 -27.71 5.59
N ARG A 147 -18.05 -27.81 5.10
CA ARG A 147 -16.89 -27.07 5.55
C ARG A 147 -16.33 -26.31 4.37
N SER A 148 -16.18 -24.99 4.54
CA SER A 148 -15.45 -24.12 3.63
C SER A 148 -14.14 -23.70 4.31
N GLN A 149 -13.05 -23.73 3.57
CA GLN A 149 -11.72 -23.31 4.02
C GLN A 149 -11.14 -22.35 2.98
N GLU A 150 -10.37 -21.42 3.46
CA GLU A 150 -9.59 -20.51 2.65
C GLU A 150 -8.11 -20.58 3.01
N ASP A 151 -7.24 -20.22 2.07
CA ASP A 151 -5.81 -20.03 2.27
C ASP A 151 -5.42 -18.79 1.48
N ALA A 152 -4.81 -17.82 2.14
CA ALA A 152 -4.36 -16.58 1.52
C ALA A 152 -3.18 -16.77 0.56
N GLY A 153 -2.55 -17.95 0.54
CA GLY A 153 -1.42 -18.26 -0.31
C GLY A 153 -0.19 -17.39 0.00
N GLU A 154 0.40 -16.85 -1.07
CA GLU A 154 1.57 -15.95 -1.00
C GLU A 154 1.16 -14.49 -1.25
N SER A 155 -0.02 -14.10 -0.81
CA SER A 155 -0.55 -12.75 -1.00
C SER A 155 0.15 -11.73 -0.12
N TYR A 156 0.26 -10.49 -0.59
CA TYR A 156 0.93 -9.40 0.13
C TYR A 156 0.34 -8.02 -0.21
N ASP A 157 0.64 -7.03 0.64
CA ASP A 157 0.34 -5.63 0.44
C ASP A 157 1.45 -4.98 -0.40
N ALA A 158 1.14 -4.57 -1.62
CA ALA A 158 2.12 -4.01 -2.55
C ALA A 158 2.61 -2.62 -2.12
N VAL A 159 1.72 -1.77 -1.59
CA VAL A 159 2.09 -0.43 -1.11
C VAL A 159 3.06 -0.53 0.06
N SER A 160 2.68 -1.31 1.07
CA SER A 160 3.55 -1.53 2.24
C SER A 160 4.87 -2.19 1.85
N THR A 161 4.89 -3.04 0.81
CA THR A 161 6.12 -3.66 0.30
C THR A 161 7.05 -2.64 -0.33
N ALA A 162 6.52 -1.71 -1.14
CA ALA A 162 7.30 -0.63 -1.73
C ALA A 162 7.99 0.23 -0.67
N VAL A 163 7.23 0.61 0.38
CA VAL A 163 7.78 1.36 1.51
C VAL A 163 8.91 0.61 2.22
N ARG A 164 8.72 -0.69 2.46
CA ARG A 164 9.75 -1.52 3.10
C ARG A 164 10.99 -1.69 2.25
N LEU A 165 10.85 -1.80 0.94
CA LEU A 165 11.97 -1.83 0.00
C LEU A 165 12.81 -0.55 0.07
N GLN A 166 12.15 0.61 0.17
CA GLN A 166 12.83 1.89 0.30
C GLN A 166 13.59 2.04 1.62
N ASP A 167 13.02 1.52 2.70
CA ASP A 167 13.60 1.64 4.04
C ASP A 167 14.63 0.55 4.36
N TYR A 168 14.82 -0.42 3.45
CA TYR A 168 15.64 -1.62 3.71
C TYR A 168 17.08 -1.31 4.12
N ASN A 169 17.72 -0.34 3.46
CA ASN A 169 19.11 0.03 3.70
C ASN A 169 19.28 1.39 4.41
N THR A 170 18.20 2.01 4.86
CA THR A 170 18.26 3.31 5.52
C THR A 170 18.43 3.14 7.03
N ILE A 171 19.37 3.91 7.63
CA ILE A 171 19.56 3.97 9.09
C ILE A 171 18.39 4.74 9.74
N SER A 172 17.84 5.71 9.02
CA SER A 172 16.73 6.55 9.45
C SER A 172 15.82 6.86 8.26
N PRO A 173 14.50 6.79 8.43
CA PRO A 173 13.54 7.21 7.38
C PRO A 173 13.78 8.63 6.85
N ASN A 174 14.42 9.49 7.65
CA ASN A 174 14.72 10.89 7.32
C ASN A 174 16.04 11.10 6.56
N GLU A 175 16.87 10.08 6.44
CA GLU A 175 18.19 10.22 5.80
C GLU A 175 18.06 10.64 4.35
N TRP A 176 17.21 9.96 3.58
CA TRP A 176 16.98 10.28 2.18
C TRP A 176 16.58 11.74 1.96
N PHE A 177 15.67 12.24 2.78
CA PHE A 177 15.21 13.63 2.69
C PHE A 177 16.28 14.65 3.07
N SER A 178 17.12 14.30 4.05
CA SER A 178 18.26 15.13 4.45
C SER A 178 19.30 15.20 3.34
N ASP A 179 19.61 14.07 2.70
CA ASP A 179 20.57 13.98 1.62
C ASP A 179 20.07 14.74 0.39
N TYR A 180 18.80 14.55 0.04
CA TYR A 180 18.16 15.26 -1.06
C TYR A 180 18.20 16.77 -0.86
N SER A 181 17.71 17.27 0.28
CA SER A 181 17.65 18.72 0.54
C SER A 181 19.04 19.34 0.61
N SER A 182 20.00 18.64 1.20
CA SER A 182 21.39 19.12 1.29
C SER A 182 22.05 19.22 -0.08
N GLU A 183 21.87 18.20 -0.91
CA GLU A 183 22.44 18.19 -2.27
C GLU A 183 21.76 19.23 -3.16
N PHE A 184 20.41 19.39 -3.05
CA PHE A 184 19.71 20.46 -3.76
C PHE A 184 20.27 21.82 -3.40
N ILE A 185 20.41 22.16 -2.10
CA ILE A 185 20.89 23.46 -1.63
C ILE A 185 22.34 23.69 -2.07
N GLN A 186 23.18 22.68 -2.16
CA GLN A 186 24.54 22.78 -2.66
C GLN A 186 24.58 23.06 -4.17
N ASN A 187 23.65 22.52 -4.93
CA ASN A 187 23.60 22.64 -6.39
C ASN A 187 22.76 23.83 -6.89
N PHE A 188 21.87 24.36 -6.06
CA PHE A 188 21.02 25.48 -6.44
C PHE A 188 20.78 26.44 -5.26
N ASN A 189 21.15 27.71 -5.46
CA ASN A 189 20.77 28.83 -4.60
C ASN A 189 20.86 30.14 -5.37
N PHE A 190 20.32 31.22 -4.84
CA PHE A 190 20.38 32.53 -5.53
C PHE A 190 21.80 33.08 -5.69
N ASP A 191 22.75 32.68 -4.86
CA ASP A 191 24.15 33.11 -5.00
C ASP A 191 24.76 32.64 -6.32
N MET A 192 24.36 31.46 -6.83
CA MET A 192 24.74 30.96 -8.15
C MET A 192 24.26 31.86 -9.29
N LEU A 193 23.17 32.58 -9.08
CA LEU A 193 22.59 33.51 -10.02
C LEU A 193 23.07 34.94 -9.80
N GLY A 194 23.99 35.16 -8.85
CA GLY A 194 24.45 36.48 -8.47
C GLY A 194 23.42 37.28 -7.68
N TRP A 195 22.39 36.62 -7.16
CA TRP A 195 21.36 37.24 -6.33
C TRP A 195 21.68 37.00 -4.85
N PRO A 196 21.87 38.06 -4.05
CA PRO A 196 22.25 37.90 -2.65
C PRO A 196 21.08 37.38 -1.82
N SER A 197 21.30 36.28 -1.12
CA SER A 197 20.35 35.71 -0.19
C SER A 197 20.36 36.45 1.16
N PRO A 198 19.19 36.63 1.83
CA PRO A 198 19.15 37.21 3.14
C PRO A 198 19.72 36.25 4.18
N THR A 199 20.41 36.80 5.17
CA THR A 199 20.95 36.03 6.29
C THR A 199 20.05 36.15 7.51
N PRO A 200 19.65 35.03 8.14
CA PRO A 200 18.82 35.09 9.35
C PRO A 200 19.56 35.72 10.52
N LEU A 201 18.94 36.69 11.20
CA LEU A 201 19.44 37.24 12.44
C LEU A 201 19.02 36.32 13.57
N VAL A 202 19.91 35.41 13.95
CA VAL A 202 19.63 34.38 14.94
C VAL A 202 20.12 34.84 16.31
N VAL A 203 19.23 34.83 17.31
CA VAL A 203 19.54 35.14 18.69
C VAL A 203 19.29 33.90 19.55
N PHE A 204 20.19 33.64 20.49
CA PHE A 204 20.02 32.55 21.44
C PHE A 204 19.07 32.95 22.57
N ASP A 205 17.93 32.27 22.66
CA ASP A 205 17.01 32.35 23.80
C ASP A 205 17.31 31.19 24.75
N PRO A 206 17.60 31.45 26.04
CA PRO A 206 17.93 30.43 27.03
C PRO A 206 16.82 29.39 27.27
N ILE A 207 15.57 29.72 26.92
CA ILE A 207 14.39 28.84 27.12
C ILE A 207 14.06 28.06 25.86
N ASN A 208 14.10 28.74 24.70
CA ASN A 208 13.63 28.19 23.43
C ASN A 208 14.75 27.86 22.41
N GLY A 209 16.00 28.07 22.79
CA GLY A 209 17.16 27.86 21.94
C GLY A 209 17.38 28.97 20.90
N LEU A 210 17.87 28.63 19.73
CA LEU A 210 18.11 29.59 18.65
C LEU A 210 16.78 30.09 18.05
N GLN A 211 16.60 31.41 18.06
CA GLN A 211 15.42 32.06 17.50
C GLN A 211 15.83 33.02 16.38
N ASN A 212 15.13 32.95 15.27
CA ASN A 212 15.25 33.93 14.21
C ASN A 212 14.43 35.18 14.61
N THR A 213 15.11 36.30 14.84
CA THR A 213 14.48 37.57 15.24
C THR A 213 14.43 38.58 14.10
N GLY A 214 14.89 38.23 12.92
CA GLY A 214 14.89 39.09 11.74
C GLY A 214 15.84 38.57 10.65
N TRP A 215 16.09 39.39 9.67
CA TRP A 215 16.93 39.06 8.52
C TRP A 215 17.89 40.21 8.23
N ILE A 216 19.04 39.88 7.71
CA ILE A 216 20.03 40.84 7.24
C ILE A 216 20.17 40.65 5.72
N PHE A 217 19.98 41.69 4.98
CA PHE A 217 20.19 41.72 3.55
C PHE A 217 21.18 42.82 3.20
N GLN A 218 22.26 42.48 2.52
CA GLN A 218 23.34 43.41 2.19
C GLN A 218 23.83 44.25 3.38
N GLN A 219 23.86 43.68 4.56
CA GLN A 219 24.25 44.29 5.85
C GLN A 219 23.20 45.22 6.51
N ASP A 220 22.05 45.42 5.91
CA ASP A 220 20.96 46.21 6.47
C ASP A 220 19.85 45.28 6.99
N THR A 221 19.26 45.67 8.14
CA THR A 221 18.05 45.01 8.66
C THR A 221 16.84 45.55 7.90
N PHE A 222 16.00 44.68 7.34
CA PHE A 222 14.86 45.10 6.58
C PHE A 222 13.52 44.74 7.23
N ASP A 223 12.49 45.51 6.88
CA ASP A 223 11.12 45.36 7.35
C ASP A 223 10.32 44.36 6.51
N ILE A 224 9.06 44.13 6.91
CA ILE A 224 8.12 43.24 6.23
C ILE A 224 7.82 43.65 4.78
N ASN A 225 7.85 44.92 4.48
CA ASN A 225 7.54 45.41 3.13
C ASN A 225 8.68 45.02 2.16
N TRP A 226 9.91 45.15 2.64
CA TRP A 226 11.06 44.73 1.87
C TRP A 226 11.05 43.22 1.60
N MET A 227 10.68 42.45 2.60
CA MET A 227 10.52 40.99 2.45
C MET A 227 9.50 40.66 1.37
N THR A 228 8.37 41.36 1.32
CA THR A 228 7.35 41.17 0.27
C THR A 228 7.88 41.45 -1.12
N GLU A 229 8.63 42.54 -1.29
CA GLU A 229 9.29 42.86 -2.56
C GLU A 229 10.33 41.80 -2.94
N TRP A 230 11.12 41.35 -1.96
CA TRP A 230 12.14 40.30 -2.19
C TRP A 230 11.50 38.98 -2.61
N TYR A 231 10.41 38.55 -2.01
CA TYR A 231 9.68 37.36 -2.44
C TYR A 231 9.19 37.46 -3.88
N SER A 232 8.58 38.57 -4.23
CA SER A 232 8.09 38.81 -5.61
C SER A 232 9.22 38.79 -6.65
N MET A 233 10.38 39.32 -6.30
CA MET A 233 11.56 39.28 -7.16
C MET A 233 12.16 37.87 -7.21
N SER A 234 12.17 37.16 -6.10
CA SER A 234 12.67 35.80 -6.02
C SER A 234 11.84 34.84 -6.89
N ASP A 235 10.52 34.93 -6.83
CA ASP A 235 9.63 34.15 -7.69
C ASP A 235 9.96 34.39 -9.18
N SER A 236 10.18 35.63 -9.58
CA SER A 236 10.56 35.96 -10.96
C SER A 236 11.92 35.37 -11.39
N VAL A 237 12.88 35.29 -10.45
CA VAL A 237 14.20 34.66 -10.69
C VAL A 237 14.05 33.15 -10.79
N LEU A 238 13.24 32.51 -9.91
CA LEU A 238 12.96 31.08 -9.95
C LEU A 238 12.29 30.69 -11.29
N ASP A 239 11.27 31.44 -11.71
CA ASP A 239 10.57 31.23 -12.99
C ASP A 239 11.51 31.32 -14.18
N ALA A 240 12.43 32.31 -14.17
CA ALA A 240 13.42 32.50 -15.24
C ALA A 240 14.50 31.38 -15.27
N ASN A 241 14.65 30.60 -14.22
CA ASN A 241 15.69 29.57 -14.08
C ASN A 241 15.12 28.17 -13.85
N THR A 242 13.92 27.90 -14.32
CA THR A 242 13.23 26.61 -14.16
C THR A 242 14.10 25.41 -14.57
N ASP A 243 14.85 25.50 -15.66
CA ASP A 243 15.72 24.42 -16.12
C ASP A 243 16.83 24.08 -15.11
N LEU A 244 17.37 25.09 -14.44
CA LEU A 244 18.38 24.89 -13.40
C LEU A 244 17.77 24.26 -12.14
N ILE A 245 16.56 24.64 -11.79
CA ILE A 245 15.81 24.06 -10.67
C ILE A 245 15.53 22.59 -10.96
N VAL A 246 15.03 22.27 -12.14
CA VAL A 246 14.77 20.88 -12.56
C VAL A 246 16.05 20.04 -12.52
N ALA A 247 17.17 20.57 -13.00
CA ALA A 247 18.45 19.89 -12.96
C ALA A 247 18.95 19.68 -11.52
N ALA A 248 18.78 20.67 -10.64
CA ALA A 248 19.15 20.55 -9.22
C ALA A 248 18.30 19.49 -8.51
N HIS A 249 17.01 19.43 -8.77
CA HIS A 249 16.12 18.37 -8.27
C HIS A 249 16.53 16.97 -8.76
N SER A 250 16.87 16.84 -10.05
CA SER A 250 17.35 15.56 -10.61
C SER A 250 18.63 15.10 -9.92
N ASN A 251 19.63 15.99 -9.80
CA ASN A 251 20.90 15.69 -9.14
C ASN A 251 20.69 15.30 -7.67
N ALA A 252 19.83 16.04 -6.96
CA ALA A 252 19.51 15.77 -5.57
C ALA A 252 18.86 14.38 -5.39
N ARG A 253 17.97 13.99 -6.31
CA ARG A 253 17.33 12.67 -6.31
C ARG A 253 18.35 11.56 -6.56
N ASP A 254 19.16 11.69 -7.61
CA ASP A 254 20.19 10.71 -7.95
C ASP A 254 21.18 10.53 -6.79
N TRP A 255 21.54 11.63 -6.11
CA TRP A 255 22.39 11.60 -4.94
C TRP A 255 21.73 10.86 -3.77
N ALA A 256 20.53 11.27 -3.35
CA ALA A 256 19.82 10.67 -2.24
C ALA A 256 19.54 9.18 -2.47
N ASP A 257 19.15 8.79 -3.69
CA ASP A 257 18.95 7.39 -4.07
C ASP A 257 20.26 6.59 -3.96
N SER A 258 21.36 7.17 -4.37
CA SER A 258 22.70 6.52 -4.28
C SER A 258 23.19 6.35 -2.84
N GLN A 259 22.88 7.29 -1.95
CA GLN A 259 23.25 7.19 -0.52
C GLN A 259 22.39 6.17 0.21
N SER A 260 21.12 6.09 -0.13
CA SER A 260 20.16 5.16 0.47
C SER A 260 20.21 3.74 -0.15
N ASN A 261 21.07 3.52 -1.15
CA ASN A 261 21.17 2.26 -1.88
C ASN A 261 19.80 1.72 -2.32
N VAL A 262 19.04 2.56 -3.03
CA VAL A 262 17.70 2.20 -3.54
C VAL A 262 17.81 0.96 -4.40
N LEU A 263 17.02 -0.07 -4.04
CA LEU A 263 17.03 -1.36 -4.73
C LEU A 263 16.39 -1.22 -6.12
N SER A 264 17.10 -1.67 -7.15
CA SER A 264 16.62 -1.59 -8.52
C SER A 264 15.81 -2.83 -8.91
N PRO A 265 14.55 -2.70 -9.37
CA PRO A 265 13.74 -3.83 -9.82
C PRO A 265 14.46 -4.69 -10.86
N GLY A 266 14.31 -6.03 -10.73
CA GLY A 266 14.93 -7.01 -11.61
C GLY A 266 16.40 -7.34 -11.31
N THR A 267 16.99 -6.78 -10.26
CA THR A 267 18.30 -7.22 -9.74
C THR A 267 18.13 -8.37 -8.74
N GLU A 268 19.15 -9.21 -8.60
CA GLU A 268 19.13 -10.33 -7.64
C GLU A 268 18.91 -9.85 -6.21
N GLU A 269 19.53 -8.74 -5.84
CA GLU A 269 19.38 -8.12 -4.52
C GLU A 269 17.93 -7.64 -4.28
N PHE A 270 17.32 -6.98 -5.27
CA PHE A 270 15.90 -6.60 -5.18
C PHE A 270 15.00 -7.81 -4.94
N GLU A 271 15.16 -8.87 -5.76
CA GLU A 271 14.34 -10.07 -5.66
C GLU A 271 14.51 -10.78 -4.30
N GLU A 272 15.74 -10.84 -3.77
CA GLU A 272 16.00 -11.42 -2.45
C GLU A 272 15.28 -10.65 -1.35
N VAL A 273 15.41 -9.34 -1.33
CA VAL A 273 14.76 -8.46 -0.33
C VAL A 273 13.25 -8.45 -0.50
N PHE A 274 12.76 -8.36 -1.73
CA PHE A 274 11.34 -8.43 -2.03
C PHE A 274 10.70 -9.72 -1.50
N ASN A 275 11.33 -10.87 -1.77
CA ASN A 275 10.84 -12.16 -1.30
C ASN A 275 10.94 -12.28 0.24
N ASP A 276 11.97 -11.73 0.86
CA ASP A 276 12.08 -11.69 2.33
C ASP A 276 10.93 -10.88 2.95
N ILE A 277 10.63 -9.70 2.42
CA ILE A 277 9.54 -8.83 2.90
C ILE A 277 8.17 -9.48 2.70
N THR A 278 7.89 -10.00 1.50
CA THR A 278 6.56 -10.54 1.16
C THR A 278 6.28 -11.90 1.80
N SER A 279 7.30 -12.65 2.21
CA SER A 279 7.16 -13.94 2.91
C SER A 279 6.88 -13.78 4.41
N LYS A 280 7.21 -12.66 5.02
CA LYS A 280 6.94 -12.37 6.43
C LYS A 280 5.55 -11.77 6.61
N ILE A 281 4.84 -12.19 7.65
CA ILE A 281 3.43 -11.81 7.86
C ILE A 281 3.23 -10.71 8.91
N SER A 282 4.28 -10.28 9.58
CA SER A 282 4.22 -9.25 10.64
C SER A 282 5.05 -8.02 10.28
N TYR A 283 4.45 -6.84 10.40
CA TYR A 283 5.17 -5.57 10.28
C TYR A 283 6.32 -5.43 11.29
N LEU A 284 6.20 -6.06 12.45
CA LEU A 284 7.28 -6.08 13.46
C LEU A 284 8.50 -6.88 12.99
N GLU A 285 8.33 -7.78 12.03
CA GLU A 285 9.40 -8.56 11.39
C GLU A 285 9.79 -7.98 10.03
N GLY A 286 9.24 -6.82 9.68
CA GLY A 286 9.47 -6.18 8.38
C GLY A 286 8.68 -6.80 7.24
N GLY A 287 7.59 -7.52 7.54
CA GLY A 287 6.80 -8.26 6.57
C GLY A 287 5.53 -7.55 6.11
N THR A 288 5.03 -7.94 4.93
CA THR A 288 3.80 -7.44 4.31
C THR A 288 2.91 -8.55 3.76
N GLY A 289 3.29 -9.79 4.01
CA GLY A 289 2.54 -10.98 3.59
C GLY A 289 1.24 -11.18 4.36
N PHE A 290 0.28 -11.86 3.74
CA PHE A 290 -0.96 -12.27 4.36
C PHE A 290 -0.85 -13.69 4.90
N TYR A 291 -1.51 -13.95 6.01
CA TYR A 291 -1.77 -15.30 6.47
C TYR A 291 -3.22 -15.41 6.91
N ASP A 292 -3.99 -16.20 6.19
CA ASP A 292 -5.33 -16.61 6.60
C ASP A 292 -5.57 -18.04 6.13
N LYS A 293 -5.91 -18.94 7.08
CA LYS A 293 -6.31 -20.33 6.84
C LYS A 293 -7.62 -20.62 7.55
N SER A 294 -8.48 -19.65 7.61
CA SER A 294 -9.76 -19.71 8.30
C SER A 294 -10.72 -20.73 7.67
N ALA A 295 -11.64 -21.21 8.50
CA ALA A 295 -12.65 -22.17 8.06
C ALA A 295 -14.01 -21.88 8.67
N LEU A 296 -15.05 -22.27 7.93
CA LEU A 296 -16.45 -22.28 8.37
C LEU A 296 -17.02 -23.69 8.29
N ASN A 297 -17.51 -24.22 9.41
CA ASN A 297 -18.33 -25.41 9.48
C ASN A 297 -19.80 -25.00 9.59
N HIS A 298 -20.67 -25.62 8.80
CA HIS A 298 -22.09 -25.31 8.81
C HIS A 298 -22.93 -26.58 8.69
N ILE A 299 -23.93 -26.69 9.55
CA ILE A 299 -24.97 -27.73 9.48
C ILE A 299 -26.30 -27.03 9.33
N HIS A 300 -27.10 -27.46 8.38
CA HIS A 300 -28.42 -26.93 8.10
C HIS A 300 -29.40 -28.09 7.82
N SER A 301 -30.58 -28.03 8.43
CA SER A 301 -31.65 -29.02 8.22
C SER A 301 -33.01 -28.35 8.12
N GLU A 302 -33.90 -28.92 7.31
CA GLU A 302 -35.30 -28.56 7.21
C GLU A 302 -36.12 -29.83 7.13
N TYR A 303 -37.29 -29.82 7.78
CA TYR A 303 -38.30 -30.83 7.67
C TYR A 303 -39.65 -30.20 7.29
N GLN A 304 -40.34 -30.80 6.34
CA GLN A 304 -41.61 -30.34 5.84
C GLN A 304 -42.74 -31.28 6.21
N PHE A 305 -43.79 -30.74 6.85
CA PHE A 305 -45.06 -31.41 7.14
C PHE A 305 -46.10 -30.95 6.18
N LYS A 306 -46.75 -31.87 5.50
CA LYS A 306 -47.92 -31.59 4.65
C LYS A 306 -49.16 -32.14 5.32
N THR A 307 -50.16 -31.29 5.52
CA THR A 307 -51.53 -31.61 5.90
C THR A 307 -52.49 -31.21 4.80
N ASP A 308 -53.72 -31.65 4.88
CA ASP A 308 -54.72 -31.32 3.83
C ASP A 308 -54.91 -29.81 3.58
N ASN A 309 -54.67 -28.99 4.63
CA ASN A 309 -54.88 -27.54 4.59
C ASN A 309 -53.63 -26.71 4.83
N SER A 310 -52.44 -27.33 5.07
CA SER A 310 -51.26 -26.60 5.46
C SER A 310 -49.96 -27.29 5.03
N ASN A 311 -48.95 -26.49 4.75
CA ASN A 311 -47.60 -26.92 4.52
C ASN A 311 -46.70 -26.21 5.54
N ILE A 312 -46.17 -26.93 6.50
CA ILE A 312 -45.38 -26.42 7.62
C ILE A 312 -43.96 -26.86 7.41
N LYS A 313 -42.98 -25.90 7.46
CA LYS A 313 -41.57 -26.15 7.41
C LYS A 313 -40.94 -25.76 8.71
N ILE A 314 -40.11 -26.66 9.29
CA ILE A 314 -39.33 -26.40 10.48
C ILE A 314 -37.88 -26.70 10.14
N GLY A 315 -36.99 -25.77 10.46
CA GLY A 315 -35.58 -25.91 10.18
C GLY A 315 -34.70 -25.38 11.30
N ALA A 316 -33.46 -25.82 11.28
CA ALA A 316 -32.42 -25.36 12.18
C ALA A 316 -31.07 -25.26 11.43
N ASN A 317 -30.23 -24.35 11.86
CA ASN A 317 -28.87 -24.27 11.37
C ASN A 317 -27.91 -23.99 12.52
N PHE A 318 -26.67 -24.45 12.34
CA PHE A 318 -25.55 -24.20 13.25
C PHE A 318 -24.34 -23.82 12.41
N ARG A 319 -23.63 -22.77 12.84
CA ARG A 319 -22.37 -22.31 12.22
C ARG A 319 -21.29 -22.24 13.27
N GLN A 320 -20.11 -22.71 12.90
CA GLN A 320 -18.89 -22.58 13.69
C GLN A 320 -17.82 -21.98 12.79
N TYR A 321 -17.33 -20.82 13.17
CA TYR A 321 -16.17 -20.18 12.54
C TYR A 321 -14.92 -20.69 13.27
N THR A 322 -13.90 -20.97 12.51
CA THR A 322 -12.56 -21.34 12.98
C THR A 322 -11.58 -20.36 12.36
N PRO A 323 -11.42 -19.17 12.95
CA PRO A 323 -10.45 -18.19 12.47
C PRO A 323 -9.03 -18.73 12.63
N ASP A 324 -8.18 -18.52 11.64
CA ASP A 324 -6.74 -18.78 11.68
C ASP A 324 -6.05 -17.73 10.83
N SER A 325 -6.12 -16.46 11.27
CA SER A 325 -5.44 -15.32 10.68
C SER A 325 -4.31 -14.91 11.58
N LYS A 326 -3.16 -14.57 10.99
CA LYS A 326 -1.94 -14.16 11.70
C LYS A 326 -1.32 -12.94 11.01
N GLY A 327 -0.41 -12.28 11.74
CA GLY A 327 0.32 -11.15 11.24
C GLY A 327 -0.35 -9.82 11.46
N SER A 328 0.06 -8.80 10.71
CA SER A 328 -0.31 -7.41 10.95
C SER A 328 -1.40 -6.88 10.02
N ILE A 329 -1.64 -7.52 8.87
CA ILE A 329 -2.58 -7.01 7.85
C ILE A 329 -4.02 -6.93 8.37
N PHE A 330 -4.42 -7.89 9.21
CA PHE A 330 -5.75 -7.94 9.81
C PHE A 330 -5.76 -7.43 11.27
N MET A 331 -4.74 -6.64 11.65
CA MET A 331 -4.65 -6.08 12.99
C MET A 331 -5.77 -5.06 13.23
N ASP A 332 -6.57 -5.28 14.27
CA ASP A 332 -7.44 -4.24 14.80
C ASP A 332 -6.61 -3.23 15.61
N THR A 333 -6.33 -2.08 15.03
CA THR A 333 -5.57 -1.00 15.66
C THR A 333 -6.30 -0.35 16.85
N ALA A 334 -7.61 -0.58 16.98
CA ALA A 334 -8.40 -0.13 18.11
C ALA A 334 -8.35 -1.10 19.31
N SER A 335 -7.84 -2.32 19.10
CA SER A 335 -7.73 -3.34 20.14
C SER A 335 -6.41 -3.19 20.91
N SER A 336 -6.48 -3.28 22.23
CA SER A 336 -5.32 -3.42 23.09
C SER A 336 -4.69 -4.83 23.06
N ILE A 337 -5.21 -5.73 22.26
CA ILE A 337 -4.72 -7.09 22.08
C ILE A 337 -3.54 -7.05 21.12
N VAL A 338 -2.34 -7.10 21.66
CA VAL A 338 -1.08 -7.01 20.92
C VAL A 338 -0.73 -8.33 20.20
N ASN A 339 -1.33 -9.44 20.56
CA ASN A 339 -1.11 -10.73 19.93
C ASN A 339 -2.25 -11.01 18.94
N ASN A 340 -1.96 -10.86 17.67
CA ASN A 340 -2.90 -11.00 16.56
C ASN A 340 -3.15 -12.47 16.18
N GLU A 341 -3.28 -13.33 17.15
CA GLU A 341 -3.81 -14.68 16.96
C GLU A 341 -5.31 -14.64 17.29
N PHE A 342 -6.14 -14.84 16.30
CA PHE A 342 -7.59 -14.99 16.42
C PHE A 342 -7.98 -16.46 16.32
#